data_dddb870b7085ac91405a823008c98c40
#
_entry.id   dddb870b7085ac91405a823008c98c40
#
_cell.length_a   1.000
_cell.length_b   1.000
_cell.length_c   1.000
_cell.angle_alpha   90.00
_cell.angle_beta   90.00
_cell.angle_gamma   90.00
#
_symmetry.space_group_name_H-M   'P 1'
#
loop_
_entity.id
_entity.type
_entity.pdbx_description
1 polymer ?
#
loop_
_entity_poly.entity_id
_entity_poly.type
_entity_poly.pdbx_seq_one_letter_code
_entity_poly.pdbx_strand_id
1 'polypeptide(L)'
;MTEEWYASLDKDKKGIYATTDPVEIEKLKRQNYEFHVLFCSMFGKEHSEFLSEFQEWIKQVAKDEAHLATPLEEVLEEFFNTQKQYLELIEEYYLKHKEHISHEQFVEWCFGVVTAISDIIQEFTVQNTVAAQSRMHVQQVLITEMSAPVILLSKETGLLPLVGEIDTYRSQVIFEKTLEQSSKYNIDKLFIDLSGVPIIDTMVAQQIFQLIYGLKIIGVKTALSGISPEIAQTAVQLGIQFDGIEVYSTLAQAMEKIALNA
;
A
#
# COMPACT_ATOMS: atom_id res chain seq x y z
N MET A 1 -17.87 16.25 25.93
CA MET A 1 -18.02 15.65 24.59
C MET A 1 -16.93 14.63 24.29
N THR A 2 -15.64 15.00 24.12
CA THR A 2 -14.57 14.04 23.73
C THR A 2 -14.41 12.85 24.69
N GLU A 3 -14.40 13.07 26.00
CA GLU A 3 -14.27 11.97 26.98
C GLU A 3 -15.52 11.08 27.00
N GLU A 4 -16.70 11.66 26.86
CA GLU A 4 -17.97 10.92 26.78
C GLU A 4 -18.04 10.12 25.49
N TRP A 5 -17.66 10.73 24.37
CA TRP A 5 -17.53 10.06 23.08
C TRP A 5 -16.56 8.87 23.18
N TYR A 6 -15.36 9.07 23.74
CA TYR A 6 -14.38 8.00 23.88
C TYR A 6 -14.90 6.86 24.79
N ALA A 7 -15.64 7.20 25.84
CA ALA A 7 -16.27 6.20 26.72
C ALA A 7 -17.42 5.42 26.04
N SER A 8 -18.08 6.00 25.03
CA SER A 8 -19.15 5.36 24.27
C SER A 8 -18.69 4.48 23.12
N LEU A 9 -17.38 4.51 22.77
CA LEU A 9 -16.84 3.69 21.70
C LEU A 9 -16.97 2.20 21.99
N ASP A 10 -17.42 1.46 20.99
CA ASP A 10 -17.47 0.00 21.04
C ASP A 10 -16.05 -0.58 20.95
N LYS A 11 -15.60 -1.20 22.02
CA LYS A 11 -14.26 -1.80 22.12
C LYS A 11 -14.13 -3.18 21.46
N ASP A 12 -15.23 -3.75 21.00
CA ASP A 12 -15.24 -5.00 20.24
C ASP A 12 -15.02 -4.77 18.72
N LYS A 13 -15.03 -3.50 18.29
CA LYS A 13 -14.71 -3.09 16.91
C LYS A 13 -13.22 -3.29 16.57
N LYS A 14 -12.89 -3.07 15.32
CA LYS A 14 -11.50 -3.14 14.81
C LYS A 14 -10.91 -1.74 14.63
N GLY A 15 -9.58 -1.69 14.48
CA GLY A 15 -8.90 -0.44 14.14
C GLY A 15 -8.72 0.51 15.30
N ILE A 16 -8.67 1.82 14.98
CA ILE A 16 -8.26 2.87 15.92
C ILE A 16 -9.23 3.05 17.10
N TYR A 17 -10.52 2.77 16.89
CA TYR A 17 -11.56 2.98 17.94
C TYR A 17 -11.52 1.94 19.06
N ALA A 18 -10.88 0.79 18.82
CA ALA A 18 -10.68 -0.28 19.79
C ALA A 18 -9.23 -0.37 20.31
N THR A 19 -8.37 0.58 19.93
CA THR A 19 -6.97 0.57 20.35
C THR A 19 -6.81 0.65 21.87
N THR A 20 -5.81 -0.07 22.38
CA THR A 20 -5.39 -0.03 23.78
C THR A 20 -4.05 0.68 23.98
N ASP A 21 -3.41 1.13 22.88
CA ASP A 21 -2.18 1.91 22.95
C ASP A 21 -2.45 3.32 23.49
N PRO A 22 -1.85 3.70 24.63
CA PRO A 22 -2.07 5.02 25.22
C PRO A 22 -1.73 6.19 24.30
N VAL A 23 -0.72 6.04 23.43
CA VAL A 23 -0.30 7.10 22.49
C VAL A 23 -1.35 7.29 21.42
N GLU A 24 -1.85 6.20 20.85
CA GLU A 24 -2.91 6.25 19.83
C GLU A 24 -4.25 6.73 20.45
N ILE A 25 -4.56 6.38 21.68
CA ILE A 25 -5.74 6.86 22.40
C ILE A 25 -5.69 8.39 22.56
N GLU A 26 -4.55 8.92 23.01
CA GLU A 26 -4.39 10.37 23.18
C GLU A 26 -4.49 11.14 21.85
N LYS A 27 -3.89 10.57 20.81
CA LYS A 27 -3.98 11.10 19.45
C LYS A 27 -5.44 11.11 18.94
N LEU A 28 -6.15 10.01 19.13
CA LEU A 28 -7.55 9.86 18.74
C LEU A 28 -8.44 10.88 19.46
N LYS A 29 -8.27 11.04 20.77
CA LYS A 29 -8.99 12.04 21.56
C LYS A 29 -8.71 13.47 21.11
N ARG A 30 -7.45 13.78 20.78
CA ARG A 30 -7.07 15.08 20.24
C ARG A 30 -7.74 15.33 18.88
N GLN A 31 -7.72 14.37 17.97
CA GLN A 31 -8.38 14.48 16.67
C GLN A 31 -9.89 14.70 16.81
N ASN A 32 -10.55 13.98 17.73
CA ASN A 32 -11.96 14.19 18.03
C ASN A 32 -12.22 15.58 18.63
N TYR A 33 -11.38 16.05 19.53
CA TYR A 33 -11.51 17.41 20.09
C TYR A 33 -11.36 18.48 19.00
N GLU A 34 -10.35 18.36 18.14
CA GLU A 34 -10.13 19.25 16.99
C GLU A 34 -11.32 19.25 16.04
N PHE A 35 -11.91 18.05 15.79
CA PHE A 35 -13.16 17.94 15.04
C PHE A 35 -14.26 18.79 15.65
N HIS A 36 -14.53 18.65 16.93
CA HIS A 36 -15.59 19.41 17.60
C HIS A 36 -15.35 20.91 17.58
N VAL A 37 -14.11 21.37 17.76
CA VAL A 37 -13.76 22.79 17.70
C VAL A 37 -14.05 23.35 16.31
N LEU A 38 -13.60 22.65 15.26
CA LEU A 38 -13.86 23.04 13.87
C LEU A 38 -15.34 22.96 13.53
N PHE A 39 -16.02 21.88 13.93
CA PHE A 39 -17.42 21.66 13.60
C PHE A 39 -18.34 22.74 14.20
N CYS A 40 -18.08 23.16 15.43
CA CYS A 40 -18.83 24.25 16.05
C CYS A 40 -18.72 25.59 15.31
N SER A 41 -17.69 25.80 14.50
CA SER A 41 -17.53 27.04 13.71
C SER A 41 -18.60 27.20 12.63
N MET A 42 -19.28 26.11 12.23
CA MET A 42 -20.37 26.14 11.26
C MET A 42 -21.54 27.02 11.68
N PHE A 43 -21.76 27.21 12.98
CA PHE A 43 -22.85 28.07 13.49
C PHE A 43 -22.56 29.57 13.39
N GLY A 44 -21.33 29.97 13.05
CA GLY A 44 -20.93 31.37 12.97
C GLY A 44 -20.24 31.78 11.67
N LYS A 45 -20.10 30.86 10.72
CA LYS A 45 -19.40 31.09 9.46
C LYS A 45 -20.25 30.73 8.24
N GLU A 46 -19.89 31.29 7.11
CA GLU A 46 -20.41 30.84 5.83
C GLU A 46 -19.97 29.39 5.54
N HIS A 47 -20.86 28.61 4.94
CA HIS A 47 -20.61 27.17 4.69
C HIS A 47 -19.32 26.89 3.92
N SER A 48 -19.00 27.70 2.92
CA SER A 48 -17.76 27.57 2.13
C SER A 48 -16.50 27.83 2.93
N GLU A 49 -16.54 28.79 3.86
CA GLU A 49 -15.42 29.09 4.77
C GLU A 49 -15.22 27.94 5.77
N PHE A 50 -16.30 27.47 6.36
CA PHE A 50 -16.31 26.31 7.25
C PHE A 50 -15.65 25.07 6.58
N LEU A 51 -16.11 24.69 5.37
CA LEU A 51 -15.56 23.56 4.65
C LEU A 51 -14.07 23.71 4.31
N SER A 52 -13.64 24.92 3.93
CA SER A 52 -12.24 25.22 3.63
C SER A 52 -11.33 24.98 4.85
N GLU A 53 -11.75 25.38 6.03
CA GLU A 53 -11.00 25.13 7.27
C GLU A 53 -10.98 23.64 7.65
N PHE A 54 -12.09 22.95 7.40
CA PHE A 54 -12.22 21.53 7.70
C PHE A 54 -11.38 20.64 6.79
N GLN A 55 -11.11 21.06 5.56
CA GLN A 55 -10.37 20.26 4.57
C GLN A 55 -8.98 19.84 5.06
N GLU A 56 -8.28 20.68 5.79
CA GLU A 56 -6.93 20.34 6.27
C GLU A 56 -7.00 19.24 7.34
N TRP A 57 -7.96 19.34 8.26
CA TRP A 57 -8.21 18.29 9.25
C TRP A 57 -8.59 16.95 8.55
N ILE A 58 -9.50 16.99 7.57
CA ILE A 58 -9.90 15.81 6.80
C ILE A 58 -8.69 15.14 6.14
N LYS A 59 -7.81 15.93 5.48
CA LYS A 59 -6.61 15.41 4.83
C LYS A 59 -5.65 14.73 5.81
N GLN A 60 -5.50 15.29 7.00
CA GLN A 60 -4.64 14.72 8.04
C GLN A 60 -5.19 13.40 8.56
N VAL A 61 -6.47 13.35 8.90
CA VAL A 61 -7.12 12.14 9.44
C VAL A 61 -7.26 11.06 8.37
N ALA A 62 -7.60 11.42 7.13
CA ALA A 62 -7.72 10.46 6.03
C ALA A 62 -6.38 9.81 5.63
N LYS A 63 -5.24 10.45 5.93
CA LYS A 63 -3.89 9.92 5.67
C LYS A 63 -3.27 9.25 6.89
N ASP A 64 -3.89 9.35 8.03
CA ASP A 64 -3.40 8.76 9.26
C ASP A 64 -3.38 7.23 9.16
N GLU A 65 -2.23 6.60 9.50
CA GLU A 65 -2.06 5.15 9.33
C GLU A 65 -3.07 4.33 10.12
N ALA A 66 -3.43 4.77 11.32
CA ALA A 66 -4.39 4.08 12.15
C ALA A 66 -5.81 4.14 11.55
N HIS A 67 -6.19 5.29 10.96
CA HIS A 67 -7.46 5.42 10.25
C HIS A 67 -7.47 4.64 8.92
N LEU A 68 -6.34 4.62 8.18
CA LEU A 68 -6.21 3.81 6.96
C LEU A 68 -6.24 2.30 7.23
N ALA A 69 -5.85 1.87 8.43
CA ALA A 69 -5.94 0.47 8.86
C ALA A 69 -7.30 0.11 9.43
N THR A 70 -8.16 1.10 9.70
CA THR A 70 -9.53 0.91 10.22
C THR A 70 -10.49 0.69 9.06
N PRO A 71 -11.41 -0.28 9.14
CA PRO A 71 -12.46 -0.45 8.14
C PRO A 71 -13.23 0.87 7.93
N LEU A 72 -13.41 1.27 6.66
CA LEU A 72 -14.03 2.54 6.33
C LEU A 72 -15.44 2.67 6.91
N GLU A 73 -16.19 1.57 6.92
CA GLU A 73 -17.53 1.52 7.51
C GLU A 73 -17.55 1.92 9.00
N GLU A 74 -16.52 1.56 9.77
CA GLU A 74 -16.43 1.91 11.18
C GLU A 74 -16.12 3.42 11.36
N VAL A 75 -15.30 3.99 10.48
CA VAL A 75 -15.03 5.43 10.50
C VAL A 75 -16.29 6.22 10.13
N LEU A 76 -17.03 5.77 9.12
CA LEU A 76 -18.28 6.42 8.71
C LEU A 76 -19.36 6.32 9.79
N GLU A 77 -19.43 5.20 10.49
CA GLU A 77 -20.37 5.03 11.61
C GLU A 77 -20.11 6.06 12.71
N GLU A 78 -18.84 6.37 13.01
CA GLU A 78 -18.51 7.40 14.01
C GLU A 78 -18.90 8.82 13.54
N PHE A 79 -18.84 9.14 12.25
CA PHE A 79 -19.39 10.38 11.73
C PHE A 79 -20.93 10.44 11.90
N PHE A 80 -21.64 9.34 11.62
CA PHE A 80 -23.09 9.29 11.82
C PHE A 80 -23.48 9.34 13.31
N ASN A 81 -22.72 8.71 14.19
CA ASN A 81 -22.91 8.82 15.63
C ASN A 81 -22.73 10.27 16.11
N THR A 82 -21.70 10.94 15.59
CA THR A 82 -21.46 12.36 15.87
C THR A 82 -22.59 13.24 15.34
N GLN A 83 -23.09 12.99 14.13
CA GLN A 83 -24.26 13.69 13.59
C GLN A 83 -25.47 13.57 14.53
N LYS A 84 -25.77 12.35 14.97
CA LYS A 84 -26.86 12.09 15.89
C LYS A 84 -26.70 12.86 17.21
N GLN A 85 -25.51 12.85 17.79
CA GLN A 85 -25.22 13.59 19.03
C GLN A 85 -25.46 15.10 18.86
N TYR A 86 -25.03 15.70 17.74
CA TYR A 86 -25.29 17.12 17.50
C TYR A 86 -26.77 17.43 17.33
N LEU A 87 -27.55 16.57 16.65
CA LEU A 87 -28.99 16.75 16.50
C LEU A 87 -29.71 16.67 17.85
N GLU A 88 -29.31 15.72 18.71
CA GLU A 88 -29.84 15.58 20.07
C GLU A 88 -29.52 16.82 20.94
N LEU A 89 -28.30 17.36 20.85
CA LEU A 89 -27.90 18.58 21.54
C LEU A 89 -28.69 19.80 21.06
N ILE A 90 -28.92 19.95 19.75
CA ILE A 90 -29.71 21.04 19.20
C ILE A 90 -31.16 20.93 19.64
N GLU A 91 -31.73 19.72 19.67
CA GLU A 91 -33.11 19.49 20.16
C GLU A 91 -33.21 19.85 21.63
N GLU A 92 -32.31 19.39 22.49
CA GLU A 92 -32.28 19.70 23.90
C GLU A 92 -32.17 21.22 24.14
N TYR A 93 -31.28 21.88 23.39
CA TYR A 93 -31.10 23.32 23.48
C TYR A 93 -32.38 24.07 23.06
N TYR A 94 -33.00 23.67 21.93
CA TYR A 94 -34.28 24.24 21.46
C TYR A 94 -35.39 24.07 22.49
N LEU A 95 -35.54 22.87 23.08
CA LEU A 95 -36.56 22.60 24.05
C LEU A 95 -36.41 23.48 25.32
N LYS A 96 -35.18 23.80 25.73
CA LYS A 96 -34.89 24.68 26.87
C LYS A 96 -35.12 26.17 26.59
N HIS A 97 -35.02 26.58 25.30
CA HIS A 97 -35.03 27.97 24.87
C HIS A 97 -36.11 28.32 23.86
N LYS A 98 -37.24 27.58 23.85
CA LYS A 98 -38.33 27.74 22.89
C LYS A 98 -38.90 29.17 22.80
N GLU A 99 -38.76 29.97 23.83
CA GLU A 99 -39.26 31.34 23.87
C GLU A 99 -38.35 32.32 23.09
N HIS A 100 -37.09 31.90 22.79
CA HIS A 100 -36.10 32.73 22.15
C HIS A 100 -35.66 32.22 20.78
N ILE A 101 -36.01 30.98 20.43
CA ILE A 101 -35.59 30.33 19.20
C ILE A 101 -36.83 29.98 18.37
N SER A 102 -36.88 30.46 17.12
CA SER A 102 -37.95 30.09 16.20
C SER A 102 -37.84 28.64 15.73
N HIS A 103 -38.96 28.06 15.32
CA HIS A 103 -38.95 26.73 14.71
C HIS A 103 -38.15 26.69 13.40
N GLU A 104 -38.18 27.78 12.62
CA GLU A 104 -37.36 27.91 11.40
C GLU A 104 -35.86 27.83 11.72
N GLN A 105 -35.42 28.52 12.75
CA GLN A 105 -34.01 28.51 13.17
C GLN A 105 -33.56 27.12 13.68
N PHE A 106 -34.42 26.42 14.43
CA PHE A 106 -34.17 25.04 14.82
C PHE A 106 -34.00 24.12 13.62
N VAL A 107 -34.91 24.21 12.64
CA VAL A 107 -34.84 23.42 11.40
C VAL A 107 -33.59 23.75 10.61
N GLU A 108 -33.22 25.04 10.48
CA GLU A 108 -32.03 25.51 9.80
C GLU A 108 -30.75 24.89 10.42
N TRP A 109 -30.64 24.88 11.75
CA TRP A 109 -29.51 24.25 12.44
C TRP A 109 -29.43 22.75 12.19
N CYS A 110 -30.57 22.04 12.25
CA CYS A 110 -30.62 20.61 11.96
C CYS A 110 -30.16 20.30 10.52
N PHE A 111 -30.67 21.07 9.53
CA PHE A 111 -30.23 20.92 8.15
C PHE A 111 -28.74 21.25 7.98
N GLY A 112 -28.27 22.30 8.64
CA GLY A 112 -26.86 22.67 8.63
C GLY A 112 -25.96 21.52 9.10
N VAL A 113 -26.31 20.88 10.22
CA VAL A 113 -25.56 19.71 10.74
C VAL A 113 -25.57 18.55 9.75
N VAL A 114 -26.75 18.22 9.19
CA VAL A 114 -26.86 17.12 8.22
C VAL A 114 -26.03 17.39 6.98
N THR A 115 -26.10 18.60 6.44
CA THR A 115 -25.32 19.01 5.25
C THR A 115 -23.83 18.99 5.54
N ALA A 116 -23.39 19.61 6.65
CA ALA A 116 -21.98 19.68 7.02
C ALA A 116 -21.36 18.29 7.20
N ILE A 117 -22.04 17.38 7.91
CA ILE A 117 -21.55 16.00 8.08
C ILE A 117 -21.52 15.24 6.73
N SER A 118 -22.53 15.45 5.88
CA SER A 118 -22.54 14.82 4.55
C SER A 118 -21.37 15.25 3.69
N ASP A 119 -21.04 16.54 3.69
CA ASP A 119 -19.90 17.09 2.95
C ASP A 119 -18.56 16.61 3.52
N ILE A 120 -18.45 16.53 4.86
CA ILE A 120 -17.27 15.98 5.54
C ILE A 120 -17.07 14.51 5.18
N ILE A 121 -18.13 13.69 5.22
CA ILE A 121 -18.09 12.27 4.84
C ILE A 121 -17.65 12.12 3.39
N GLN A 122 -18.21 12.91 2.49
CA GLN A 122 -17.86 12.85 1.07
C GLN A 122 -16.39 13.18 0.85
N GLU A 123 -15.91 14.28 1.40
CA GLU A 123 -14.51 14.71 1.26
C GLU A 123 -13.56 13.70 1.93
N PHE A 124 -13.90 13.23 3.15
CA PHE A 124 -13.10 12.20 3.84
C PHE A 124 -12.98 10.92 3.00
N THR A 125 -14.08 10.44 2.42
CA THR A 125 -14.09 9.22 1.60
C THR A 125 -13.19 9.36 0.38
N VAL A 126 -13.23 10.52 -0.30
CA VAL A 126 -12.35 10.83 -1.43
C VAL A 126 -10.89 10.82 -0.98
N GLN A 127 -10.54 11.54 0.07
CA GLN A 127 -9.15 11.65 0.56
C GLN A 127 -8.61 10.31 1.07
N ASN A 128 -9.43 9.53 1.79
CA ASN A 128 -9.08 8.20 2.27
C ASN A 128 -8.82 7.22 1.10
N THR A 129 -9.67 7.24 0.08
CA THR A 129 -9.50 6.41 -1.12
C THR A 129 -8.19 6.75 -1.85
N VAL A 130 -7.89 8.03 -2.04
CA VAL A 130 -6.64 8.49 -2.67
C VAL A 130 -5.43 8.06 -1.83
N ALA A 131 -5.49 8.20 -0.51
CA ALA A 131 -4.40 7.81 0.38
C ALA A 131 -4.17 6.29 0.37
N ALA A 132 -5.24 5.49 0.41
CA ALA A 132 -5.19 4.04 0.33
C ALA A 132 -4.59 3.56 -1.00
N GLN A 133 -5.01 4.13 -2.13
CA GLN A 133 -4.46 3.82 -3.45
C GLN A 133 -2.97 4.19 -3.56
N SER A 134 -2.57 5.35 -3.04
CA SER A 134 -1.17 5.77 -3.02
C SER A 134 -0.31 4.80 -2.21
N ARG A 135 -0.80 4.35 -1.04
CA ARG A 135 -0.13 3.35 -0.21
C ARG A 135 0.04 2.01 -0.93
N MET A 136 -1.03 1.53 -1.56
CA MET A 136 -0.98 0.31 -2.38
C MET A 136 0.03 0.44 -3.52
N HIS A 137 0.05 1.58 -4.20
CA HIS A 137 1.00 1.82 -5.29
C HIS A 137 2.46 1.79 -4.81
N VAL A 138 2.77 2.47 -3.70
CA VAL A 138 4.12 2.44 -3.09
C VAL A 138 4.52 1.01 -2.70
N GLN A 139 3.62 0.25 -2.09
CA GLN A 139 3.87 -1.16 -1.75
C GLN A 139 4.13 -2.00 -3.01
N GLN A 140 3.37 -1.80 -4.08
CA GLN A 140 3.55 -2.49 -5.35
C GLN A 140 4.90 -2.17 -5.99
N VAL A 141 5.31 -0.90 -5.96
CA VAL A 141 6.62 -0.46 -6.45
C VAL A 141 7.76 -1.13 -5.66
N LEU A 142 7.66 -1.14 -4.32
CA LEU A 142 8.65 -1.79 -3.46
C LEU A 142 8.76 -3.30 -3.74
N ILE A 143 7.62 -4.00 -3.86
CA ILE A 143 7.60 -5.43 -4.23
C ILE A 143 8.28 -5.63 -5.58
N THR A 144 8.00 -4.75 -6.52
CA THR A 144 8.57 -4.81 -7.89
C THR A 144 10.08 -4.55 -7.88
N GLU A 145 10.56 -3.56 -7.13
CA GLU A 145 11.99 -3.27 -6.99
C GLU A 145 12.76 -4.42 -6.31
N MET A 146 12.15 -5.10 -5.34
CA MET A 146 12.73 -6.27 -4.69
C MET A 146 12.62 -7.55 -5.52
N SER A 147 11.90 -7.53 -6.64
CA SER A 147 11.61 -8.75 -7.42
C SER A 147 12.80 -9.30 -8.21
N ALA A 148 13.84 -8.51 -8.45
CA ALA A 148 15.02 -8.91 -9.21
C ALA A 148 16.32 -8.25 -8.70
N PRO A 149 16.72 -8.47 -7.43
CA PRO A 149 17.95 -7.90 -6.92
C PRO A 149 19.14 -8.67 -7.47
N VAL A 150 20.01 -8.00 -8.22
CA VAL A 150 21.31 -8.56 -8.56
C VAL A 150 22.26 -8.37 -7.39
N ILE A 151 22.65 -9.48 -6.76
CA ILE A 151 23.57 -9.51 -5.63
C ILE A 151 25.00 -9.64 -6.16
N LEU A 152 25.89 -8.70 -5.86
CA LEU A 152 27.28 -8.80 -6.25
C LEU A 152 27.99 -9.85 -5.38
N LEU A 153 28.55 -10.87 -6.02
CA LEU A 153 29.37 -11.91 -5.39
C LEU A 153 30.86 -11.54 -5.45
N SER A 154 31.26 -10.84 -6.48
CA SER A 154 32.58 -10.25 -6.67
C SER A 154 32.48 -8.96 -7.49
N LYS A 155 33.62 -8.35 -7.87
CA LYS A 155 33.59 -7.12 -8.70
C LYS A 155 32.91 -7.29 -10.05
N GLU A 156 32.98 -8.48 -10.65
CA GLU A 156 32.51 -8.75 -12.01
C GLU A 156 31.48 -9.88 -12.06
N THR A 157 31.10 -10.42 -10.90
CA THR A 157 30.19 -11.56 -10.81
C THR A 157 28.95 -11.20 -9.99
N GLY A 158 27.78 -11.42 -10.57
CA GLY A 158 26.48 -11.21 -9.90
C GLY A 158 25.68 -12.50 -9.75
N LEU A 159 24.74 -12.50 -8.82
CA LEU A 159 23.73 -13.52 -8.61
C LEU A 159 22.35 -12.87 -8.69
N LEU A 160 21.47 -13.42 -9.50
CA LEU A 160 20.05 -13.12 -9.56
C LEU A 160 19.26 -14.28 -8.96
N PRO A 161 18.86 -14.23 -7.68
CA PRO A 161 18.01 -15.26 -7.09
C PRO A 161 16.55 -14.99 -7.48
N LEU A 162 15.88 -15.95 -8.11
CA LEU A 162 14.47 -15.88 -8.44
C LEU A 162 13.70 -16.78 -7.46
N VAL A 163 12.72 -16.22 -6.75
CA VAL A 163 11.96 -16.91 -5.70
C VAL A 163 10.47 -16.64 -5.88
N GLY A 164 9.65 -17.68 -5.71
CA GLY A 164 8.18 -17.61 -5.80
C GLY A 164 7.67 -17.65 -7.23
N GLU A 165 6.37 -17.45 -7.40
CA GLU A 165 5.73 -17.45 -8.71
C GLU A 165 6.18 -16.24 -9.53
N ILE A 166 6.43 -16.47 -10.82
CA ILE A 166 6.78 -15.43 -11.78
C ILE A 166 5.64 -15.37 -12.79
N ASP A 167 4.91 -14.25 -12.79
CA ASP A 167 3.92 -13.93 -13.82
C ASP A 167 4.54 -13.10 -14.96
N THR A 168 3.74 -12.81 -15.97
CA THR A 168 4.18 -12.04 -17.15
C THR A 168 4.68 -10.64 -16.78
N TYR A 169 4.03 -9.96 -15.84
CA TYR A 169 4.44 -8.63 -15.39
C TYR A 169 5.78 -8.67 -14.66
N ARG A 170 5.90 -9.57 -13.69
CA ARG A 170 7.13 -9.76 -12.92
C ARG A 170 8.30 -10.18 -13.81
N SER A 171 8.07 -11.03 -14.82
CA SER A 171 9.11 -11.46 -15.76
C SER A 171 9.64 -10.30 -16.60
N GLN A 172 8.79 -9.35 -16.99
CA GLN A 172 9.21 -8.13 -17.68
C GLN A 172 10.07 -7.24 -16.77
N VAL A 173 9.67 -7.06 -15.51
CA VAL A 173 10.45 -6.31 -14.52
C VAL A 173 11.82 -6.95 -14.27
N ILE A 174 11.87 -8.28 -14.15
CA ILE A 174 13.12 -9.04 -14.02
C ILE A 174 14.01 -8.77 -15.23
N PHE A 175 13.47 -8.82 -16.43
CA PHE A 175 14.22 -8.55 -17.66
C PHE A 175 14.85 -7.16 -17.65
N GLU A 176 14.05 -6.10 -17.48
CA GLU A 176 14.49 -4.71 -17.51
C GLU A 176 15.51 -4.41 -16.41
N LYS A 177 15.19 -4.77 -15.17
CA LYS A 177 16.05 -4.48 -14.00
C LYS A 177 17.36 -5.25 -14.01
N THR A 178 17.34 -6.49 -14.49
CA THR A 178 18.56 -7.29 -14.54
C THR A 178 19.55 -6.74 -15.58
N LEU A 179 19.07 -6.32 -16.76
CA LEU A 179 19.91 -5.68 -17.76
C LEU A 179 20.49 -4.35 -17.27
N GLU A 180 19.64 -3.51 -16.65
CA GLU A 180 20.07 -2.23 -16.07
C GLU A 180 21.15 -2.43 -14.99
N GLN A 181 20.90 -3.33 -14.02
CA GLN A 181 21.85 -3.59 -12.93
C GLN A 181 23.14 -4.24 -13.41
N SER A 182 23.05 -5.19 -14.37
CA SER A 182 24.22 -5.83 -14.96
C SER A 182 25.15 -4.83 -15.65
N SER A 183 24.57 -3.88 -16.38
CA SER A 183 25.32 -2.78 -17.01
C SER A 183 25.89 -1.81 -15.99
N LYS A 184 25.08 -1.39 -15.00
CA LYS A 184 25.47 -0.44 -13.94
C LYS A 184 26.63 -0.95 -13.08
N TYR A 185 26.65 -2.25 -12.78
CA TYR A 185 27.66 -2.88 -11.92
C TYR A 185 28.83 -3.46 -12.71
N ASN A 186 28.83 -3.31 -14.05
CA ASN A 186 29.85 -3.89 -14.94
C ASN A 186 30.06 -5.40 -14.70
N ILE A 187 28.96 -6.15 -14.70
CA ILE A 187 28.97 -7.59 -14.47
C ILE A 187 29.43 -8.32 -15.73
N ASP A 188 30.45 -9.15 -15.64
CA ASP A 188 30.91 -10.03 -16.72
C ASP A 188 30.21 -11.39 -16.68
N LYS A 189 29.85 -11.87 -15.50
CA LYS A 189 29.16 -13.15 -15.31
C LYS A 189 27.98 -13.03 -14.32
N LEU A 190 26.80 -13.44 -14.77
CA LEU A 190 25.58 -13.47 -13.95
C LEU A 190 25.09 -14.90 -13.73
N PHE A 191 24.95 -15.31 -12.49
CA PHE A 191 24.28 -16.54 -12.10
C PHE A 191 22.80 -16.24 -11.88
N ILE A 192 21.92 -16.97 -12.56
CA ILE A 192 20.46 -16.91 -12.37
C ILE A 192 20.05 -18.18 -11.64
N ASP A 193 19.56 -18.04 -10.42
CA ASP A 193 19.12 -19.18 -9.61
C ASP A 193 17.59 -19.30 -9.62
N LEU A 194 17.13 -20.45 -10.11
CA LEU A 194 15.72 -20.83 -10.27
C LEU A 194 15.24 -21.79 -9.17
N SER A 195 16.08 -22.10 -8.18
CA SER A 195 15.76 -23.08 -7.11
C SER A 195 14.50 -22.71 -6.33
N GLY A 196 14.19 -21.42 -6.21
CA GLY A 196 13.02 -20.90 -5.51
C GLY A 196 11.78 -20.74 -6.38
N VAL A 197 11.81 -21.14 -7.66
CA VAL A 197 10.69 -20.99 -8.60
C VAL A 197 9.98 -22.33 -8.76
N PRO A 198 8.74 -22.49 -8.27
CA PRO A 198 8.07 -23.80 -8.27
C PRO A 198 7.65 -24.25 -9.67
N ILE A 199 7.11 -23.33 -10.47
CA ILE A 199 6.61 -23.60 -11.82
C ILE A 199 6.87 -22.38 -12.70
N ILE A 200 7.20 -22.62 -13.97
CA ILE A 200 7.34 -21.58 -15.00
C ILE A 200 6.41 -21.97 -16.16
N ASP A 201 5.51 -21.07 -16.54
CA ASP A 201 4.73 -21.23 -17.75
C ASP A 201 5.57 -20.95 -19.01
N THR A 202 5.00 -21.25 -20.16
CA THR A 202 5.66 -21.09 -21.46
C THR A 202 6.07 -19.64 -21.76
N MET A 203 5.24 -18.66 -21.36
CA MET A 203 5.51 -17.24 -21.56
C MET A 203 6.68 -16.77 -20.70
N VAL A 204 6.68 -17.13 -19.43
CA VAL A 204 7.73 -16.78 -18.46
C VAL A 204 9.05 -17.44 -18.83
N ALA A 205 9.03 -18.72 -19.26
CA ALA A 205 10.22 -19.40 -19.77
C ALA A 205 10.82 -18.64 -20.96
N GLN A 206 10.00 -18.24 -21.91
CA GLN A 206 10.44 -17.48 -23.07
C GLN A 206 11.07 -16.13 -22.66
N GLN A 207 10.50 -15.44 -21.68
CA GLN A 207 11.05 -14.17 -21.19
C GLN A 207 12.39 -14.34 -20.45
N ILE A 208 12.55 -15.39 -19.65
CA ILE A 208 13.83 -15.69 -19.00
C ILE A 208 14.92 -15.95 -20.06
N PHE A 209 14.60 -16.68 -21.13
CA PHE A 209 15.57 -16.89 -22.21
C PHE A 209 15.84 -15.64 -23.03
N GLN A 210 14.86 -14.77 -23.22
CA GLN A 210 15.10 -13.44 -23.80
C GLN A 210 16.05 -12.61 -22.93
N LEU A 211 15.91 -12.68 -21.60
CA LEU A 211 16.85 -12.05 -20.67
C LEU A 211 18.28 -12.57 -20.87
N ILE A 212 18.47 -13.89 -20.93
CA ILE A 212 19.79 -14.50 -21.16
C ILE A 212 20.39 -14.02 -22.50
N TYR A 213 19.57 -13.93 -23.54
CA TYR A 213 19.99 -13.42 -24.83
C TYR A 213 20.34 -11.92 -24.77
N GLY A 214 19.55 -11.12 -24.08
CA GLY A 214 19.83 -9.70 -23.85
C GLY A 214 21.15 -9.48 -23.08
N LEU A 215 21.39 -10.26 -22.03
CA LEU A 215 22.64 -10.27 -21.27
C LEU A 215 23.85 -10.60 -22.16
N LYS A 216 23.70 -11.60 -23.01
CA LYS A 216 24.74 -11.97 -23.99
C LYS A 216 25.09 -10.83 -24.98
N ILE A 217 24.06 -10.06 -25.42
CA ILE A 217 24.26 -8.90 -26.30
C ILE A 217 25.09 -7.81 -25.62
N ILE A 218 24.89 -7.57 -24.33
CA ILE A 218 25.68 -6.59 -23.57
C ILE A 218 26.98 -7.17 -23.01
N GLY A 219 27.38 -8.40 -23.43
CA GLY A 219 28.65 -9.02 -23.09
C GLY A 219 28.66 -9.83 -21.77
N VAL A 220 27.53 -9.96 -21.10
CA VAL A 220 27.42 -10.70 -19.83
C VAL A 220 27.23 -12.19 -20.08
N LYS A 221 28.14 -13.01 -19.57
CA LYS A 221 28.02 -14.48 -19.58
C LYS A 221 27.00 -14.92 -18.55
N THR A 222 26.11 -15.82 -18.92
CA THR A 222 25.06 -16.30 -18.01
C THR A 222 25.30 -17.74 -17.61
N ALA A 223 25.04 -18.05 -16.33
CA ALA A 223 24.98 -19.40 -15.79
C ALA A 223 23.62 -19.60 -15.08
N LEU A 224 23.00 -20.77 -15.27
CA LEU A 224 21.74 -21.13 -14.62
C LEU A 224 21.98 -22.15 -13.51
N SER A 225 21.26 -22.02 -12.40
CA SER A 225 21.22 -23.02 -11.34
C SER A 225 19.78 -23.32 -10.88
N GLY A 226 19.55 -24.49 -10.30
CA GLY A 226 18.28 -24.85 -9.71
C GLY A 226 17.14 -25.10 -10.72
N ILE A 227 17.48 -25.58 -11.92
CA ILE A 227 16.47 -25.94 -12.93
C ILE A 227 15.74 -27.22 -12.46
N SER A 228 14.43 -27.11 -12.20
CA SER A 228 13.58 -28.26 -11.88
C SER A 228 13.29 -29.09 -13.14
N PRO A 229 12.87 -30.38 -12.97
CA PRO A 229 12.47 -31.23 -14.11
C PRO A 229 11.35 -30.59 -14.95
N GLU A 230 10.42 -29.89 -14.32
CA GLU A 230 9.28 -29.21 -14.94
C GLU A 230 9.78 -28.04 -15.83
N ILE A 231 10.71 -27.25 -15.31
CA ILE A 231 11.33 -26.16 -16.07
C ILE A 231 12.12 -26.70 -17.26
N ALA A 232 12.88 -27.78 -17.04
CA ALA A 232 13.63 -28.43 -18.12
C ALA A 232 12.70 -28.98 -19.21
N GLN A 233 11.58 -29.60 -18.83
CA GLN A 233 10.57 -30.10 -19.76
C GLN A 233 9.96 -28.98 -20.61
N THR A 234 9.60 -27.87 -19.98
CA THR A 234 9.07 -26.68 -20.65
C THR A 234 10.10 -26.11 -21.65
N ALA A 235 11.35 -26.02 -21.25
CA ALA A 235 12.43 -25.53 -22.12
C ALA A 235 12.60 -26.42 -23.37
N VAL A 236 12.58 -27.76 -23.20
CA VAL A 236 12.67 -28.71 -24.32
C VAL A 236 11.47 -28.58 -25.25
N GLN A 237 10.25 -28.45 -24.72
CA GLN A 237 9.03 -28.26 -25.52
C GLN A 237 9.06 -27.00 -26.36
N LEU A 238 9.70 -25.93 -25.85
CA LEU A 238 9.88 -24.67 -26.55
C LEU A 238 11.04 -24.67 -27.55
N GLY A 239 11.79 -25.77 -27.65
CA GLY A 239 12.96 -25.86 -28.50
C GLY A 239 14.13 -24.95 -28.10
N ILE A 240 14.17 -24.60 -26.79
CA ILE A 240 15.20 -23.71 -26.25
C ILE A 240 16.54 -24.46 -26.20
N GLN A 241 17.54 -23.90 -26.80
CA GLN A 241 18.92 -24.42 -26.79
C GLN A 241 19.73 -23.72 -25.71
N PHE A 242 20.39 -24.53 -24.87
CA PHE A 242 21.29 -24.02 -23.82
C PHE A 242 22.72 -23.82 -24.29
N ASP A 243 22.93 -23.66 -25.62
CA ASP A 243 24.25 -23.53 -26.21
C ASP A 243 24.98 -22.31 -25.67
N GLY A 244 26.13 -22.58 -25.02
CA GLY A 244 26.96 -21.55 -24.42
C GLY A 244 26.48 -21.04 -23.05
N ILE A 245 25.44 -21.66 -22.47
CA ILE A 245 24.94 -21.37 -21.10
C ILE A 245 25.46 -22.49 -20.17
N GLU A 246 26.14 -22.09 -19.11
CA GLU A 246 26.55 -23.05 -18.08
C GLU A 246 25.31 -23.39 -17.23
N VAL A 247 25.04 -24.67 -17.01
CA VAL A 247 23.90 -25.14 -16.22
C VAL A 247 24.40 -25.98 -15.04
N TYR A 248 23.92 -25.65 -13.85
CA TYR A 248 24.25 -26.33 -12.61
C TYR A 248 22.99 -26.86 -11.92
N SER A 249 23.07 -28.05 -11.31
CA SER A 249 21.92 -28.61 -10.58
C SER A 249 21.54 -27.80 -9.36
N THR A 250 22.54 -27.19 -8.69
CA THR A 250 22.35 -26.35 -7.49
C THR A 250 23.21 -25.10 -7.52
N LEU A 251 22.80 -24.07 -6.81
CA LEU A 251 23.59 -22.86 -6.61
C LEU A 251 24.94 -23.17 -5.92
N ALA A 252 24.95 -24.14 -4.99
CA ALA A 252 26.19 -24.55 -4.30
C ALA A 252 27.25 -25.06 -5.29
N GLN A 253 26.88 -25.91 -6.24
CA GLN A 253 27.81 -26.37 -7.29
C GLN A 253 28.31 -25.24 -8.19
N ALA A 254 27.45 -24.26 -8.49
CA ALA A 254 27.83 -23.09 -9.26
C ALA A 254 28.86 -22.24 -8.48
N MET A 255 28.66 -22.07 -7.17
CA MET A 255 29.55 -21.29 -6.31
C MET A 255 30.93 -21.95 -6.09
N GLU A 256 30.98 -23.28 -5.94
CA GLU A 256 32.26 -24.02 -5.83
C GLU A 256 33.16 -23.77 -7.04
N LYS A 257 32.57 -23.70 -8.23
CA LYS A 257 33.33 -23.44 -9.48
C LYS A 257 33.84 -21.99 -9.57
N ILE A 258 33.15 -21.04 -8.92
CA ILE A 258 33.66 -19.66 -8.80
C ILE A 258 34.88 -19.63 -7.89
N ALA A 259 34.80 -20.28 -6.74
CA ALA A 259 35.90 -20.31 -5.77
C ALA A 259 37.18 -20.99 -6.30
N LEU A 260 37.04 -21.93 -7.24
CA LEU A 260 38.16 -22.59 -7.90
C LEU A 260 38.81 -21.78 -9.00
N ASN A 261 38.14 -20.76 -9.53
CA ASN A 261 38.60 -19.92 -10.65
C ASN A 261 38.92 -18.47 -10.23
N ALA A 262 38.82 -18.15 -8.94
CA ALA A 262 39.21 -16.86 -8.34
C ALA A 262 40.60 -16.97 -7.70
#